data_725b024b0ff30be420fc34645dc2ba2c
#
_entry.id   725b024b0ff30be420fc34645dc2ba2c
#
_cell.length_a   1.000
_cell.length_b   1.000
_cell.length_c   1.000
_cell.angle_alpha   90.00
_cell.angle_beta   90.00
_cell.angle_gamma   90.00
#
_symmetry.space_group_name_H-M   'P 1'
#
loop_
_entity.id
_entity.type
_entity.pdbx_description
1 polymer ?
#
loop_
_entity_poly.entity_id
_entity_poly.type
_entity_poly.pdbx_seq_one_letter_code
_entity_poly.pdbx_strand_id
1 'polypeptide(L)'
;EIIFDMLFNSTFATRDFATEKEVIIEEINIYEDTPDDLIHDLFARNLWQGHPMGSPILGTLDSVSAFSRDEIFDFYKKCYVPSNMVIAVAGNVDENLIKEQVEKCLARQPLTQVNWPEPKLTEYSNFVRLLEKETEQVQICLGVPGISYFDQNRYVQNVMNSILGGGMSSRLFQKIREELGLAYSVYSSPSTYSDTGSYSFYIGTGPGKIATFFEALYHEVEFFVNRGVSEREVSRTQQLIKSSMYLGLESVMNRMSRLGKSLLMYDRVIPVEDVIKEILAVDAGKIQSFSSSILQKPAFSLAAIGPAEVLPQVEKEFHKWWG
;
A
#
# COMPACT_ATOMS: atom_id res chain seq x y z
N GLU A 1 6.42 -19.29 -25.05
CA GLU A 1 5.21 -19.42 -25.91
C GLU A 1 3.94 -19.30 -25.08
N ILE A 2 3.70 -20.16 -24.06
CA ILE A 2 2.43 -20.21 -23.29
C ILE A 2 2.04 -18.84 -22.71
N ILE A 3 2.95 -18.13 -22.04
CA ILE A 3 2.66 -16.81 -21.44
C ILE A 3 2.20 -15.81 -22.50
N PHE A 4 2.88 -15.76 -23.64
CA PHE A 4 2.52 -14.84 -24.73
C PHE A 4 1.23 -15.24 -25.43
N ASP A 5 0.93 -16.55 -25.52
CA ASP A 5 -0.34 -17.02 -26.06
C ASP A 5 -1.50 -16.60 -25.15
N MET A 6 -1.39 -16.84 -23.84
CA MET A 6 -2.38 -16.36 -22.86
C MET A 6 -2.52 -14.84 -22.88
N LEU A 7 -1.41 -14.11 -23.07
CA LEU A 7 -1.38 -12.66 -23.02
C LEU A 7 -1.98 -12.00 -24.26
N PHE A 8 -1.74 -12.54 -25.46
CA PHE A 8 -2.13 -11.89 -26.72
C PHE A 8 -3.28 -12.57 -27.45
N ASN A 9 -3.58 -13.82 -27.13
CA ASN A 9 -4.62 -14.60 -27.78
C ASN A 9 -5.78 -14.96 -26.84
N SER A 10 -5.92 -14.24 -25.72
CA SER A 10 -7.07 -14.42 -24.81
C SER A 10 -8.38 -14.17 -25.53
N THR A 11 -9.30 -15.12 -25.42
CA THR A 11 -10.57 -15.11 -26.18
C THR A 11 -11.70 -14.40 -25.44
N PHE A 12 -11.61 -14.29 -24.12
CA PHE A 12 -12.69 -13.77 -23.26
C PHE A 12 -14.03 -14.43 -23.62
N ALA A 13 -14.05 -15.77 -23.69
CA ALA A 13 -15.26 -16.48 -24.09
C ALA A 13 -16.43 -16.08 -23.19
N THR A 14 -17.62 -15.85 -23.78
CA THR A 14 -18.79 -15.30 -23.07
C THR A 14 -19.15 -16.10 -21.82
N ARG A 15 -19.02 -17.43 -21.89
CA ARG A 15 -19.30 -18.30 -20.74
C ARG A 15 -18.30 -18.08 -19.61
N ASP A 16 -17.00 -18.03 -19.94
CA ASP A 16 -15.93 -17.88 -18.95
C ASP A 16 -15.98 -16.50 -18.32
N PHE A 17 -16.27 -15.46 -19.12
CA PHE A 17 -16.49 -14.11 -18.64
C PHE A 17 -17.66 -14.03 -17.64
N ALA A 18 -18.79 -14.70 -17.93
CA ALA A 18 -19.92 -14.71 -17.02
C ALA A 18 -19.58 -15.44 -15.70
N THR A 19 -18.87 -16.56 -15.79
CA THR A 19 -18.43 -17.30 -14.58
C THR A 19 -17.46 -16.48 -13.73
N GLU A 20 -16.47 -15.81 -14.35
CA GLU A 20 -15.49 -14.99 -13.65
C GLU A 20 -16.14 -13.78 -12.96
N LYS A 21 -17.16 -13.20 -13.62
CA LYS A 21 -17.93 -12.11 -13.03
C LYS A 21 -18.61 -12.51 -11.72
N GLU A 22 -19.21 -13.70 -11.66
CA GLU A 22 -19.80 -14.24 -10.43
C GLU A 22 -18.73 -14.51 -9.36
N VAL A 23 -17.54 -15.01 -9.76
CA VAL A 23 -16.43 -15.22 -8.84
C VAL A 23 -15.98 -13.88 -8.21
N ILE A 24 -15.83 -12.83 -9.02
CA ILE A 24 -15.44 -11.48 -8.51
C ILE A 24 -16.52 -10.93 -7.59
N ILE A 25 -17.80 -11.14 -7.87
CA ILE A 25 -18.91 -10.73 -6.99
C ILE A 25 -18.81 -11.45 -5.64
N GLU A 26 -18.50 -12.72 -5.61
CA GLU A 26 -18.28 -13.47 -4.36
C GLU A 26 -17.01 -12.98 -3.62
N GLU A 27 -15.93 -12.64 -4.34
CA GLU A 27 -14.74 -12.04 -3.74
C GLU A 27 -15.06 -10.70 -3.07
N ILE A 28 -15.88 -9.85 -3.70
CA ILE A 28 -16.35 -8.59 -3.10
C ILE A 28 -17.13 -8.86 -1.82
N ASN A 29 -18.04 -9.82 -1.82
CA ASN A 29 -18.83 -10.17 -0.64
C ASN A 29 -17.93 -10.66 0.51
N ILE A 30 -16.96 -11.54 0.22
CA ILE A 30 -15.99 -12.03 1.21
C ILE A 30 -15.17 -10.86 1.77
N TYR A 31 -14.72 -9.96 0.90
CA TYR A 31 -13.93 -8.80 1.31
C TYR A 31 -14.75 -7.83 2.18
N GLU A 32 -16.00 -7.59 1.83
CA GLU A 32 -16.91 -6.79 2.66
C GLU A 32 -17.14 -7.42 4.04
N ASP A 33 -17.12 -8.75 4.14
CA ASP A 33 -17.27 -9.48 5.40
C ASP A 33 -15.96 -9.63 6.19
N THR A 34 -14.86 -9.02 5.72
CA THR A 34 -13.53 -9.03 6.34
C THR A 34 -13.18 -7.60 6.81
N PRO A 35 -13.59 -7.20 8.04
CA PRO A 35 -13.45 -5.80 8.50
C PRO A 35 -12.03 -5.28 8.60
N ASP A 36 -11.04 -6.14 8.83
CA ASP A 36 -9.62 -5.84 8.92
C ASP A 36 -9.00 -5.52 7.54
N ASP A 37 -9.56 -6.04 6.45
CA ASP A 37 -9.20 -5.65 5.09
C ASP A 37 -10.01 -4.42 4.64
N LEU A 38 -11.34 -4.45 4.86
CA LEU A 38 -12.26 -3.39 4.45
C LEU A 38 -11.91 -2.02 5.02
N ILE A 39 -11.33 -1.95 6.22
CA ILE A 39 -10.96 -0.69 6.86
C ILE A 39 -9.96 0.12 6.03
N HIS A 40 -9.06 -0.56 5.31
CA HIS A 40 -8.05 0.09 4.46
C HIS A 40 -8.68 0.74 3.22
N ASP A 41 -9.64 0.06 2.59
CA ASP A 41 -10.42 0.63 1.48
C ASP A 41 -11.32 1.77 1.94
N LEU A 42 -11.94 1.64 3.11
CA LEU A 42 -12.74 2.71 3.70
C LEU A 42 -11.88 3.95 3.95
N PHE A 43 -10.67 3.79 4.46
CA PHE A 43 -9.72 4.89 4.66
C PHE A 43 -9.29 5.50 3.32
N ALA A 44 -8.84 4.68 2.36
CA ALA A 44 -8.37 5.13 1.05
C ALA A 44 -9.44 5.87 0.26
N ARG A 45 -10.68 5.36 0.24
CA ARG A 45 -11.83 5.98 -0.44
C ARG A 45 -12.12 7.39 0.06
N ASN A 46 -11.98 7.62 1.36
CA ASN A 46 -12.24 8.93 1.95
C ASN A 46 -11.03 9.86 1.86
N LEU A 47 -9.79 9.33 1.93
CA LEU A 47 -8.58 10.12 1.77
C LEU A 47 -8.43 10.64 0.33
N TRP A 48 -8.73 9.81 -0.66
CA TRP A 48 -8.59 10.13 -2.08
C TRP A 48 -9.95 10.28 -2.78
N GLN A 49 -10.85 11.01 -2.15
CA GLN A 49 -12.20 11.23 -2.69
C GLN A 49 -12.13 11.87 -4.09
N GLY A 50 -12.76 11.22 -5.09
CA GLY A 50 -12.75 11.68 -6.47
C GLY A 50 -11.46 11.41 -7.26
N HIS A 51 -10.47 10.80 -6.64
CA HIS A 51 -9.25 10.32 -7.29
C HIS A 51 -9.33 8.81 -7.56
N PRO A 52 -8.74 8.28 -8.65
CA PRO A 52 -8.76 6.84 -8.95
C PRO A 52 -8.27 5.94 -7.82
N MET A 53 -7.31 6.40 -7.02
CA MET A 53 -6.78 5.65 -5.87
C MET A 53 -7.79 5.47 -4.72
N GLY A 54 -8.87 6.24 -4.70
CA GLY A 54 -9.99 6.04 -3.77
C GLY A 54 -10.99 4.98 -4.21
N SER A 55 -10.81 4.38 -5.39
CA SER A 55 -11.66 3.29 -5.85
C SER A 55 -11.12 1.94 -5.36
N PRO A 56 -11.97 1.03 -4.86
CA PRO A 56 -11.54 -0.30 -4.46
C PRO A 56 -11.02 -1.09 -5.67
N ILE A 57 -9.99 -1.92 -5.46
CA ILE A 57 -9.35 -2.70 -6.52
C ILE A 57 -10.34 -3.71 -7.14
N LEU A 58 -11.14 -4.36 -6.33
CA LEU A 58 -12.18 -5.30 -6.79
C LEU A 58 -13.36 -4.59 -7.49
N GLY A 59 -13.46 -3.27 -7.40
CA GLY A 59 -14.63 -2.52 -7.81
C GLY A 59 -15.76 -2.60 -6.78
N THR A 60 -16.99 -2.39 -7.24
CA THR A 60 -18.21 -2.52 -6.44
C THR A 60 -19.15 -3.52 -7.11
N LEU A 61 -20.11 -4.08 -6.36
CA LEU A 61 -21.13 -4.97 -6.92
C LEU A 61 -21.83 -4.33 -8.15
N ASP A 62 -22.13 -3.03 -8.07
CA ASP A 62 -22.75 -2.30 -9.18
C ASP A 62 -21.83 -2.19 -10.39
N SER A 63 -20.56 -1.81 -10.19
CA SER A 63 -19.61 -1.65 -11.29
C SER A 63 -19.30 -2.97 -11.99
N VAL A 64 -19.02 -4.03 -11.21
CA VAL A 64 -18.74 -5.36 -11.75
C VAL A 64 -19.97 -5.92 -12.46
N SER A 65 -21.16 -5.74 -11.88
CA SER A 65 -22.42 -6.17 -12.51
C SER A 65 -22.71 -5.45 -13.83
N ALA A 66 -22.31 -4.19 -13.95
CA ALA A 66 -22.52 -3.39 -15.15
C ALA A 66 -21.58 -3.72 -16.31
N PHE A 67 -20.36 -4.19 -16.04
CA PHE A 67 -19.38 -4.49 -17.10
C PHE A 67 -19.89 -5.53 -18.10
N SER A 68 -19.77 -5.20 -19.38
CA SER A 68 -19.97 -6.13 -20.48
C SER A 68 -18.63 -6.79 -20.89
N ARG A 69 -18.75 -7.95 -21.50
CA ARG A 69 -17.59 -8.66 -22.06
C ARG A 69 -16.84 -7.82 -23.09
N ASP A 70 -17.55 -7.07 -23.92
CA ASP A 70 -16.94 -6.30 -25.01
C ASP A 70 -16.19 -5.08 -24.49
N GLU A 71 -16.69 -4.40 -23.47
CA GLU A 71 -15.97 -3.30 -22.79
C GLU A 71 -14.65 -3.78 -22.19
N ILE A 72 -14.64 -4.89 -21.48
CA ILE A 72 -13.42 -5.45 -20.88
C ILE A 72 -12.46 -5.93 -21.97
N PHE A 73 -12.95 -6.55 -23.05
CA PHE A 73 -12.13 -6.98 -24.15
C PHE A 73 -11.51 -5.80 -24.92
N ASP A 74 -12.24 -4.71 -25.09
CA ASP A 74 -11.70 -3.49 -25.70
C ASP A 74 -10.66 -2.79 -24.81
N PHE A 75 -10.87 -2.77 -23.49
CA PHE A 75 -9.86 -2.33 -22.53
C PHE A 75 -8.59 -3.20 -22.62
N TYR A 76 -8.74 -4.51 -22.64
CA TYR A 76 -7.62 -5.45 -22.80
C TYR A 76 -6.84 -5.15 -24.08
N LYS A 77 -7.49 -5.07 -25.25
CA LYS A 77 -6.84 -4.78 -26.54
C LYS A 77 -6.11 -3.42 -26.52
N LYS A 78 -6.64 -2.44 -25.80
CA LYS A 78 -6.05 -1.11 -25.69
C LYS A 78 -4.80 -1.10 -24.81
N CYS A 79 -4.83 -1.82 -23.70
CA CYS A 79 -3.83 -1.71 -22.64
C CYS A 79 -2.73 -2.78 -22.70
N TYR A 80 -3.05 -3.98 -23.24
CA TYR A 80 -2.11 -5.11 -23.30
C TYR A 80 -1.35 -5.10 -24.61
N VAL A 81 -0.53 -4.09 -24.82
CA VAL A 81 0.30 -3.87 -26.00
C VAL A 81 1.78 -3.80 -25.63
N PRO A 82 2.71 -4.15 -26.53
CA PRO A 82 4.15 -4.20 -26.24
C PRO A 82 4.72 -2.94 -25.63
N SER A 83 4.26 -1.77 -26.07
CA SER A 83 4.71 -0.46 -25.58
C SER A 83 4.34 -0.17 -24.12
N ASN A 84 3.39 -0.94 -23.54
CA ASN A 84 2.89 -0.81 -22.18
C ASN A 84 3.31 -1.98 -21.27
N MET A 85 4.35 -2.72 -21.67
CA MET A 85 4.77 -3.94 -20.96
C MET A 85 6.24 -3.91 -20.60
N VAL A 86 6.56 -4.48 -19.46
CA VAL A 86 7.92 -4.81 -19.06
C VAL A 86 8.02 -6.32 -18.91
N ILE A 87 9.02 -6.92 -19.55
CA ILE A 87 9.34 -8.32 -19.44
C ILE A 87 10.61 -8.44 -18.60
N ALA A 88 10.48 -9.06 -17.44
CA ALA A 88 11.61 -9.34 -16.54
C ALA A 88 11.81 -10.85 -16.42
N VAL A 89 13.05 -11.28 -16.57
CA VAL A 89 13.43 -12.68 -16.45
C VAL A 89 14.65 -12.79 -15.54
N ALA A 90 14.65 -13.76 -14.65
CA ALA A 90 15.79 -14.07 -13.80
C ALA A 90 15.91 -15.59 -13.64
N GLY A 91 17.14 -16.10 -13.57
CA GLY A 91 17.41 -17.53 -13.40
C GLY A 91 18.59 -17.99 -14.25
N ASN A 92 18.73 -19.30 -14.35
CA ASN A 92 19.73 -19.92 -15.24
C ASN A 92 19.14 -20.00 -16.68
N VAL A 93 19.22 -18.88 -17.40
CA VAL A 93 18.64 -18.75 -18.76
C VAL A 93 19.68 -18.24 -19.75
N ASP A 94 19.54 -18.61 -21.01
CA ASP A 94 20.29 -18.01 -22.10
C ASP A 94 19.62 -16.70 -22.52
N GLU A 95 20.31 -15.60 -22.33
CA GLU A 95 19.79 -14.24 -22.62
C GLU A 95 19.44 -14.07 -24.10
N ASN A 96 20.28 -14.59 -25.02
CA ASN A 96 20.05 -14.45 -26.46
C ASN A 96 18.82 -15.25 -26.89
N LEU A 97 18.67 -16.46 -26.36
CA LEU A 97 17.50 -17.29 -26.65
C LEU A 97 16.21 -16.63 -26.13
N ILE A 98 16.22 -16.07 -24.91
CA ILE A 98 15.04 -15.37 -24.37
C ILE A 98 14.73 -14.14 -25.21
N LYS A 99 15.73 -13.34 -25.57
CA LYS A 99 15.56 -12.15 -26.39
C LYS A 99 14.96 -12.50 -27.76
N GLU A 100 15.50 -13.50 -28.45
CA GLU A 100 14.96 -13.99 -29.73
C GLU A 100 13.49 -14.45 -29.62
N GLN A 101 13.18 -15.20 -28.56
CA GLN A 101 11.81 -15.66 -28.29
C GLN A 101 10.84 -14.50 -28.05
N VAL A 102 11.26 -13.51 -27.27
CA VAL A 102 10.47 -12.31 -26.97
C VAL A 102 10.24 -11.50 -28.25
N GLU A 103 11.29 -11.19 -29.00
CA GLU A 103 11.21 -10.43 -30.25
C GLU A 103 10.27 -11.13 -31.27
N LYS A 104 10.37 -12.46 -31.41
CA LYS A 104 9.50 -13.24 -32.28
C LYS A 104 8.02 -13.18 -31.88
N CYS A 105 7.74 -13.20 -30.56
CA CYS A 105 6.37 -13.08 -30.07
C CYS A 105 5.80 -11.68 -30.23
N LEU A 106 6.62 -10.65 -30.00
CA LEU A 106 6.20 -9.24 -30.06
C LEU A 106 6.11 -8.71 -31.50
N ALA A 107 6.88 -9.25 -32.46
CA ALA A 107 6.89 -8.80 -33.85
C ALA A 107 5.51 -8.87 -34.55
N ARG A 108 4.57 -9.63 -34.01
CA ARG A 108 3.22 -9.79 -34.54
C ARG A 108 2.20 -8.85 -33.87
N GLN A 109 2.62 -8.11 -32.84
CA GLN A 109 1.73 -7.26 -32.07
C GLN A 109 1.73 -5.82 -32.58
N PRO A 110 0.62 -5.08 -32.48
CA PRO A 110 0.56 -3.70 -32.91
C PRO A 110 1.46 -2.81 -32.05
N LEU A 111 2.19 -1.91 -32.68
CA LEU A 111 2.99 -0.88 -32.03
C LEU A 111 2.10 0.33 -31.72
N THR A 112 1.17 0.15 -30.81
CA THR A 112 0.26 1.22 -30.37
C THR A 112 0.78 1.81 -29.07
N GLN A 113 0.78 3.13 -28.92
CA GLN A 113 1.08 3.80 -27.65
C GLN A 113 -0.19 3.89 -26.80
N VAL A 114 -0.05 3.60 -25.52
CA VAL A 114 -1.12 3.80 -24.53
C VAL A 114 -0.91 5.17 -23.90
N ASN A 115 -1.87 6.06 -24.08
CA ASN A 115 -1.87 7.35 -23.42
C ASN A 115 -2.67 7.20 -22.11
N TRP A 116 -1.97 7.27 -20.99
CA TRP A 116 -2.59 7.34 -19.67
C TRP A 116 -2.98 8.78 -19.37
N PRO A 117 -4.12 9.03 -18.73
CA PRO A 117 -4.44 10.36 -18.24
C PRO A 117 -3.36 10.83 -17.27
N GLU A 118 -3.02 12.12 -17.33
CA GLU A 118 -2.11 12.70 -16.35
C GLU A 118 -2.71 12.59 -14.95
N PRO A 119 -1.88 12.31 -13.92
CA PRO A 119 -2.31 12.30 -12.54
C PRO A 119 -2.99 13.61 -12.18
N LYS A 120 -4.10 13.55 -11.47
CA LYS A 120 -4.77 14.75 -10.96
C LYS A 120 -4.16 15.08 -9.60
N LEU A 121 -3.89 16.37 -9.36
CA LEU A 121 -3.56 16.84 -8.03
C LEU A 121 -4.69 16.44 -7.08
N THR A 122 -4.34 15.77 -6.01
CA THR A 122 -5.30 15.32 -5.00
C THR A 122 -5.41 16.40 -3.92
N GLU A 123 -6.60 16.98 -3.79
CA GLU A 123 -6.91 17.82 -2.65
C GLU A 123 -7.30 16.92 -1.48
N TYR A 124 -6.62 17.09 -0.36
CA TYR A 124 -6.89 16.34 0.85
C TYR A 124 -7.82 17.15 1.76
N SER A 125 -8.87 16.49 2.21
CA SER A 125 -9.67 17.00 3.32
C SER A 125 -9.68 15.98 4.45
N ASN A 126 -9.56 16.45 5.69
CA ASN A 126 -9.65 15.58 6.85
C ASN A 126 -11.06 15.02 6.97
N PHE A 127 -11.15 13.80 7.43
CA PHE A 127 -12.43 13.11 7.59
C PHE A 127 -12.45 12.26 8.86
N VAL A 128 -13.66 12.03 9.36
CA VAL A 128 -13.99 10.95 10.29
C VAL A 128 -15.04 10.10 9.61
N ARG A 129 -14.73 8.83 9.36
CA ARG A 129 -15.63 7.88 8.73
C ARG A 129 -15.84 6.66 9.60
N LEU A 130 -17.06 6.47 10.04
CA LEU A 130 -17.48 5.35 10.86
C LEU A 130 -18.40 4.45 10.03
N LEU A 131 -18.12 3.14 10.07
CA LEU A 131 -18.93 2.11 9.42
C LEU A 131 -19.40 1.13 10.48
N GLU A 132 -20.71 1.04 10.66
CA GLU A 132 -21.33 0.10 11.57
C GLU A 132 -21.28 -1.31 10.98
N LYS A 133 -20.70 -2.23 11.74
CA LYS A 133 -20.74 -3.67 11.50
C LYS A 133 -20.68 -4.41 12.83
N GLU A 134 -21.44 -5.48 12.93
CA GLU A 134 -21.40 -6.38 14.10
C GLU A 134 -20.10 -7.19 14.08
N THR A 135 -19.14 -6.78 14.89
CA THR A 135 -17.82 -7.40 15.00
C THR A 135 -17.38 -7.52 16.45
N GLU A 136 -16.54 -8.52 16.76
CA GLU A 136 -15.96 -8.68 18.09
C GLU A 136 -14.89 -7.61 18.40
N GLN A 137 -14.22 -7.13 17.39
CA GLN A 137 -13.17 -6.10 17.50
C GLN A 137 -13.58 -4.85 16.72
N VAL A 138 -13.05 -3.72 17.16
CA VAL A 138 -13.13 -2.48 16.41
C VAL A 138 -11.86 -2.36 15.57
N GLN A 139 -12.03 -2.20 14.25
CA GLN A 139 -10.95 -1.91 13.32
C GLN A 139 -10.80 -0.41 13.18
N ILE A 140 -9.63 0.11 13.42
CA ILE A 140 -9.34 1.55 13.40
C ILE A 140 -8.16 1.80 12.46
N CYS A 141 -8.33 2.70 11.52
CA CYS A 141 -7.28 3.23 10.66
C CYS A 141 -7.21 4.76 10.83
N LEU A 142 -6.11 5.24 11.38
CA LEU A 142 -5.79 6.67 11.42
C LEU A 142 -4.68 6.95 10.42
N GLY A 143 -4.68 8.12 9.81
CA GLY A 143 -3.58 8.44 8.91
C GLY A 143 -3.61 9.86 8.39
N VAL A 144 -2.56 10.16 7.67
CA VAL A 144 -2.30 11.47 7.06
C VAL A 144 -1.97 11.27 5.58
N PRO A 145 -2.09 12.33 4.75
CA PRO A 145 -1.48 12.33 3.42
C PRO A 145 0.01 12.02 3.52
N GLY A 146 0.48 11.17 2.63
CA GLY A 146 1.88 10.75 2.54
C GLY A 146 2.57 11.34 1.32
N ILE A 147 3.66 10.70 0.91
CA ILE A 147 4.48 11.11 -0.22
C ILE A 147 4.39 10.12 -1.37
N SER A 148 4.67 10.60 -2.60
CA SER A 148 4.80 9.72 -3.76
C SER A 148 6.09 8.89 -3.70
N TYR A 149 6.18 7.82 -4.50
CA TYR A 149 7.41 7.03 -4.57
C TYR A 149 8.55 7.74 -5.30
N PHE A 150 8.28 8.90 -5.93
CA PHE A 150 9.31 9.77 -6.52
C PHE A 150 9.91 10.76 -5.51
N ASP A 151 9.28 10.92 -4.32
CA ASP A 151 9.79 11.84 -3.32
C ASP A 151 11.19 11.44 -2.84
N GLN A 152 12.05 12.43 -2.65
CA GLN A 152 13.40 12.21 -2.16
C GLN A 152 13.45 11.68 -0.71
N ASN A 153 12.40 11.90 0.07
CA ASN A 153 12.27 11.40 1.44
C ASN A 153 11.75 9.96 1.54
N ARG A 154 11.52 9.26 0.43
CA ARG A 154 11.00 7.87 0.46
C ARG A 154 11.85 6.91 1.28
N TYR A 155 13.17 7.09 1.30
CA TYR A 155 14.08 6.29 2.11
C TYR A 155 14.03 6.68 3.59
N VAL A 156 13.85 7.98 3.88
CA VAL A 156 13.61 8.47 5.24
C VAL A 156 12.31 7.90 5.78
N GLN A 157 11.23 7.95 4.99
CA GLN A 157 9.93 7.35 5.33
C GLN A 157 10.05 5.84 5.60
N ASN A 158 10.84 5.11 4.82
CA ASN A 158 11.04 3.67 5.01
C ASN A 158 11.72 3.37 6.35
N VAL A 159 12.81 4.08 6.68
CA VAL A 159 13.50 3.91 7.97
C VAL A 159 12.61 4.36 9.12
N MET A 160 11.93 5.51 9.00
CA MET A 160 10.96 6.00 9.97
C MET A 160 9.87 4.96 10.27
N ASN A 161 9.24 4.42 9.21
CA ASN A 161 8.19 3.42 9.35
C ASN A 161 8.71 2.15 10.07
N SER A 162 9.89 1.67 9.70
CA SER A 162 10.48 0.47 10.32
C SER A 162 10.73 0.65 11.81
N ILE A 163 11.06 1.87 12.27
CA ILE A 163 11.23 2.19 13.70
C ILE A 163 9.87 2.33 14.38
N LEU A 164 8.94 3.05 13.76
CA LEU A 164 7.68 3.43 14.41
C LEU A 164 6.68 2.27 14.47
N GLY A 165 6.36 1.61 13.35
CA GLY A 165 5.32 0.58 13.32
C GLY A 165 5.51 -0.53 12.28
N GLY A 166 6.66 -0.61 11.62
CA GLY A 166 6.89 -1.51 10.48
C GLY A 166 7.29 -2.96 10.83
N GLY A 167 7.14 -3.41 12.08
CA GLY A 167 7.48 -4.78 12.45
C GLY A 167 7.49 -5.05 13.94
N MET A 168 7.80 -6.29 14.34
CA MET A 168 7.75 -6.74 15.74
C MET A 168 8.70 -6.00 16.69
N SER A 169 9.77 -5.40 16.19
CA SER A 169 10.70 -4.60 16.99
C SER A 169 10.44 -3.10 16.93
N SER A 170 9.35 -2.69 16.30
CA SER A 170 8.91 -1.29 16.21
C SER A 170 8.34 -0.79 17.54
N ARG A 171 8.33 0.52 17.71
CA ARG A 171 7.84 1.15 18.96
C ARG A 171 6.36 0.84 19.22
N LEU A 172 5.51 0.95 18.19
CA LEU A 172 4.08 0.66 18.34
C LEU A 172 3.81 -0.79 18.73
N PHE A 173 4.51 -1.73 18.08
CA PHE A 173 4.34 -3.14 18.41
C PHE A 173 4.78 -3.41 19.85
N GLN A 174 5.95 -2.94 20.25
CA GLN A 174 6.48 -3.13 21.61
C GLN A 174 5.57 -2.46 22.67
N LYS A 175 5.13 -1.23 22.43
CA LYS A 175 4.32 -0.49 23.39
C LYS A 175 2.89 -1.00 23.47
N ILE A 176 2.21 -1.10 22.33
CA ILE A 176 0.76 -1.33 22.29
C ILE A 176 0.44 -2.82 22.44
N ARG A 177 1.19 -3.68 21.76
CA ARG A 177 0.93 -5.12 21.81
C ARG A 177 1.64 -5.81 22.98
N GLU A 178 2.96 -5.67 23.10
CA GLU A 178 3.75 -6.43 24.06
C GLU A 178 3.61 -5.88 25.50
N GLU A 179 3.74 -4.55 25.68
CA GLU A 179 3.69 -3.95 27.00
C GLU A 179 2.27 -3.78 27.54
N LEU A 180 1.38 -3.22 26.73
CA LEU A 180 0.02 -2.87 27.16
C LEU A 180 -1.03 -3.94 26.81
N GLY A 181 -0.74 -4.89 25.93
CA GLY A 181 -1.66 -5.95 25.52
C GLY A 181 -2.99 -5.45 24.93
N LEU A 182 -2.96 -4.29 24.26
CA LEU A 182 -4.17 -3.63 23.75
C LEU A 182 -4.71 -4.26 22.48
N ALA A 183 -3.83 -4.82 21.64
CA ALA A 183 -4.18 -5.35 20.33
C ALA A 183 -3.34 -6.58 19.97
N TYR A 184 -3.90 -7.44 19.13
CA TYR A 184 -3.14 -8.50 18.46
C TYR A 184 -2.38 -7.96 17.25
N SER A 185 -3.02 -7.09 16.48
CA SER A 185 -2.44 -6.43 15.32
C SER A 185 -2.37 -4.92 15.52
N VAL A 186 -1.16 -4.37 15.41
CA VAL A 186 -0.90 -2.94 15.38
C VAL A 186 0.31 -2.68 14.50
N TYR A 187 0.19 -1.76 13.56
CA TYR A 187 1.30 -1.36 12.70
C TYR A 187 1.10 0.03 12.11
N SER A 188 2.17 0.59 11.56
CA SER A 188 2.10 1.72 10.63
C SER A 188 2.56 1.30 9.25
N SER A 189 1.96 1.89 8.22
CA SER A 189 2.25 1.57 6.82
C SER A 189 2.20 2.80 5.93
N PRO A 190 3.26 3.05 5.15
CA PRO A 190 3.21 4.00 4.05
C PRO A 190 2.62 3.33 2.81
N SER A 191 1.68 4.00 2.15
CA SER A 191 1.27 3.69 0.78
C SER A 191 1.77 4.79 -0.14
N THR A 192 2.55 4.41 -1.17
CA THR A 192 3.17 5.38 -2.09
C THR A 192 2.81 5.05 -3.53
N TYR A 193 2.35 6.07 -4.26
CA TYR A 193 1.94 5.98 -5.66
C TYR A 193 2.73 7.01 -6.49
N SER A 194 2.45 7.13 -7.77
CA SER A 194 3.19 8.04 -8.66
C SER A 194 3.01 9.52 -8.32
N ASP A 195 1.81 9.88 -7.91
CA ASP A 195 1.36 11.26 -7.70
C ASP A 195 0.89 11.57 -6.28
N THR A 196 0.70 10.54 -5.46
CA THR A 196 0.14 10.66 -4.12
C THR A 196 0.68 9.60 -3.16
N GLY A 197 0.27 9.66 -1.91
CA GLY A 197 0.57 8.66 -0.90
C GLY A 197 -0.25 8.86 0.38
N SER A 198 -0.14 7.91 1.30
CA SER A 198 -0.64 8.01 2.66
C SER A 198 0.36 7.43 3.66
N TYR A 199 0.23 7.84 4.91
CA TYR A 199 0.88 7.19 6.02
C TYR A 199 -0.18 6.87 7.07
N SER A 200 -0.41 5.61 7.35
CA SER A 200 -1.50 5.16 8.20
C SER A 200 -1.03 4.32 9.38
N PHE A 201 -1.84 4.32 10.42
CA PHE A 201 -1.74 3.48 11.61
C PHE A 201 -2.98 2.61 11.68
N TYR A 202 -2.79 1.31 11.81
CA TYR A 202 -3.87 0.35 11.93
C TYR A 202 -3.83 -0.36 13.27
N ILE A 203 -5.02 -0.62 13.82
CA ILE A 203 -5.21 -1.48 14.97
C ILE A 203 -6.55 -2.22 14.90
N GLY A 204 -6.52 -3.51 15.28
CA GLY A 204 -7.69 -4.29 15.69
C GLY A 204 -7.71 -4.46 17.19
N THR A 205 -8.71 -3.90 17.89
CA THR A 205 -8.78 -3.90 19.35
C THR A 205 -10.19 -4.18 19.90
N GLY A 206 -10.27 -4.67 21.14
CA GLY A 206 -11.55 -4.83 21.80
C GLY A 206 -12.17 -3.50 22.27
N PRO A 207 -13.52 -3.39 22.33
CA PRO A 207 -14.23 -2.16 22.68
C PRO A 207 -13.74 -1.48 23.96
N GLY A 208 -13.46 -2.26 25.00
CA GLY A 208 -13.01 -1.74 26.31
C GLY A 208 -11.60 -1.13 26.31
N LYS A 209 -10.83 -1.24 25.22
CA LYS A 209 -9.43 -0.80 25.14
C LYS A 209 -9.23 0.48 24.33
N ILE A 210 -10.28 1.02 23.72
CA ILE A 210 -10.23 2.14 22.76
C ILE A 210 -9.56 3.39 23.37
N ALA A 211 -10.02 3.84 24.54
CA ALA A 211 -9.48 5.05 25.17
C ALA A 211 -7.97 4.91 25.47
N THR A 212 -7.56 3.79 26.04
CA THR A 212 -6.15 3.50 26.35
C THR A 212 -5.31 3.39 25.09
N PHE A 213 -5.87 2.83 24.02
CA PHE A 213 -5.18 2.76 22.73
C PHE A 213 -4.92 4.17 22.16
N PHE A 214 -5.95 5.02 22.08
CA PHE A 214 -5.78 6.37 21.54
C PHE A 214 -4.77 7.19 22.34
N GLU A 215 -4.80 7.08 23.66
CA GLU A 215 -3.82 7.71 24.54
C GLU A 215 -2.40 7.20 24.27
N ALA A 216 -2.21 5.88 24.21
CA ALA A 216 -0.90 5.28 23.97
C ALA A 216 -0.34 5.63 22.60
N LEU A 217 -1.17 5.56 21.53
CA LEU A 217 -0.76 5.92 20.18
C LEU A 217 -0.37 7.41 20.11
N TYR A 218 -1.21 8.28 20.66
CA TYR A 218 -0.95 9.70 20.67
C TYR A 218 0.39 10.02 21.32
N HIS A 219 0.63 9.52 22.52
CA HIS A 219 1.87 9.77 23.24
C HIS A 219 3.10 9.18 22.53
N GLU A 220 2.97 8.03 21.89
CA GLU A 220 4.09 7.47 21.13
C GLU A 220 4.40 8.30 19.87
N VAL A 221 3.37 8.72 19.13
CA VAL A 221 3.55 9.60 17.96
C VAL A 221 4.11 10.97 18.37
N GLU A 222 3.55 11.58 19.42
CA GLU A 222 4.04 12.86 19.96
C GLU A 222 5.50 12.76 20.43
N PHE A 223 5.82 11.70 21.16
CA PHE A 223 7.19 11.45 21.59
C PHE A 223 8.13 11.27 20.41
N PHE A 224 7.71 10.49 19.40
CA PHE A 224 8.49 10.26 18.19
C PHE A 224 8.78 11.56 17.44
N VAL A 225 7.78 12.41 17.26
CA VAL A 225 7.91 13.71 16.57
C VAL A 225 8.77 14.69 17.37
N ASN A 226 8.54 14.81 18.68
CA ASN A 226 9.18 15.84 19.50
C ASN A 226 10.58 15.46 20.01
N ARG A 227 10.80 14.18 20.33
CA ARG A 227 12.07 13.66 20.85
C ARG A 227 12.93 12.98 19.81
N GLY A 228 12.31 12.63 18.67
CA GLY A 228 12.98 11.92 17.59
C GLY A 228 13.36 10.46 17.92
N VAL A 229 14.38 10.02 17.27
CA VAL A 229 14.92 8.65 17.38
C VAL A 229 16.39 8.70 17.82
N SER A 230 16.84 7.65 18.51
CA SER A 230 18.25 7.54 18.85
C SER A 230 19.08 7.02 17.67
N GLU A 231 20.35 7.39 17.61
CA GLU A 231 21.31 6.88 16.62
C GLU A 231 21.40 5.34 16.66
N ARG A 232 21.17 4.73 17.81
CA ARG A 232 21.15 3.28 17.97
C ARG A 232 19.95 2.65 17.27
N GLU A 233 18.76 3.24 17.36
CA GLU A 233 17.56 2.79 16.64
C GLU A 233 17.75 2.92 15.13
N VAL A 234 18.28 4.05 14.67
CA VAL A 234 18.57 4.29 13.26
C VAL A 234 19.54 3.23 12.74
N SER A 235 20.72 3.09 13.36
CA SER A 235 21.74 2.14 12.93
C SER A 235 21.24 0.69 12.93
N ARG A 236 20.50 0.27 13.98
CA ARG A 236 19.89 -1.06 14.04
C ARG A 236 18.93 -1.30 12.89
N THR A 237 18.06 -0.32 12.61
CA THR A 237 17.05 -0.41 11.55
C THR A 237 17.70 -0.43 10.17
N GLN A 238 18.71 0.38 9.93
CA GLN A 238 19.49 0.38 8.69
C GLN A 238 20.10 -1.00 8.43
N GLN A 239 20.71 -1.62 9.45
CA GLN A 239 21.27 -2.96 9.30
C GLN A 239 20.20 -4.02 9.05
N LEU A 240 19.04 -3.90 9.71
CA LEU A 240 17.92 -4.79 9.46
C LEU A 240 17.42 -4.70 8.01
N ILE A 241 17.19 -3.48 7.50
CA ILE A 241 16.74 -3.25 6.11
C ILE A 241 17.79 -3.77 5.13
N LYS A 242 19.06 -3.44 5.34
CA LYS A 242 20.17 -3.91 4.50
C LYS A 242 20.22 -5.43 4.44
N SER A 243 20.16 -6.10 5.59
CA SER A 243 20.19 -7.55 5.67
C SER A 243 18.99 -8.19 4.98
N SER A 244 17.77 -7.66 5.20
CA SER A 244 16.55 -8.14 4.57
C SER A 244 16.59 -7.99 3.05
N MET A 245 17.20 -6.89 2.55
CA MET A 245 17.36 -6.69 1.10
C MET A 245 18.30 -7.74 0.49
N TYR A 246 19.45 -8.00 1.11
CA TYR A 246 20.39 -9.01 0.59
C TYR A 246 19.82 -10.43 0.66
N LEU A 247 19.20 -10.80 1.79
CA LEU A 247 18.54 -12.10 1.93
C LEU A 247 17.39 -12.26 0.93
N GLY A 248 16.63 -11.19 0.71
CA GLY A 248 15.56 -11.20 -0.30
C GLY A 248 16.06 -11.46 -1.71
N LEU A 249 17.29 -11.04 -2.05
CA LEU A 249 17.88 -11.23 -3.36
C LEU A 249 18.45 -12.65 -3.59
N GLU A 250 18.47 -13.51 -2.60
CA GLU A 250 18.75 -14.94 -2.80
C GLU A 250 17.62 -15.61 -3.57
N SER A 251 16.39 -15.11 -3.45
CA SER A 251 15.25 -15.57 -4.24
C SER A 251 15.29 -15.05 -5.68
N VAL A 252 15.28 -15.96 -6.64
CA VAL A 252 15.21 -15.65 -8.07
C VAL A 252 13.93 -14.87 -8.41
N MET A 253 12.80 -15.24 -7.77
CA MET A 253 11.53 -14.55 -7.93
C MET A 253 11.61 -13.08 -7.46
N ASN A 254 12.24 -12.83 -6.32
CA ASN A 254 12.41 -11.47 -5.81
C ASN A 254 13.33 -10.63 -6.71
N ARG A 255 14.40 -11.24 -7.26
CA ARG A 255 15.25 -10.57 -8.26
C ARG A 255 14.46 -10.16 -9.49
N MET A 256 13.68 -11.09 -10.06
CA MET A 256 12.83 -10.84 -11.23
C MET A 256 11.81 -9.74 -10.95
N SER A 257 11.06 -9.85 -9.85
CA SER A 257 10.04 -8.88 -9.47
C SER A 257 10.62 -7.48 -9.23
N ARG A 258 11.81 -7.42 -8.60
CA ARG A 258 12.50 -6.15 -8.37
C ARG A 258 12.91 -5.47 -9.67
N LEU A 259 13.45 -6.22 -10.63
CA LEU A 259 13.82 -5.69 -11.95
C LEU A 259 12.60 -5.13 -12.68
N GLY A 260 11.52 -5.92 -12.77
CA GLY A 260 10.28 -5.52 -13.41
C GLY A 260 9.64 -4.28 -12.77
N LYS A 261 9.50 -4.29 -11.43
CA LYS A 261 8.97 -3.13 -10.69
C LYS A 261 9.81 -1.89 -10.86
N SER A 262 11.16 -2.02 -10.84
CA SER A 262 12.05 -0.88 -11.01
C SER A 262 11.87 -0.19 -12.37
N LEU A 263 11.73 -0.97 -13.44
CA LEU A 263 11.45 -0.45 -14.77
C LEU A 263 10.05 0.18 -14.88
N LEU A 264 9.03 -0.49 -14.34
CA LEU A 264 7.65 0.02 -14.37
C LEU A 264 7.49 1.33 -13.59
N MET A 265 8.16 1.47 -12.44
CA MET A 265 8.00 2.63 -11.56
C MET A 265 8.95 3.78 -11.90
N TYR A 266 10.17 3.48 -12.34
CA TYR A 266 11.24 4.48 -12.45
C TYR A 266 11.84 4.58 -13.87
N ASP A 267 11.35 3.81 -14.83
CA ASP A 267 11.90 3.68 -16.19
C ASP A 267 13.40 3.33 -16.22
N ARG A 268 13.90 2.77 -15.13
CA ARG A 268 15.29 2.32 -14.99
C ARG A 268 15.42 1.28 -13.88
N VAL A 269 16.45 0.44 -14.00
CA VAL A 269 16.84 -0.45 -12.91
C VAL A 269 17.67 0.33 -11.88
N ILE A 270 17.20 0.42 -10.64
CA ILE A 270 17.93 1.03 -9.54
C ILE A 270 18.82 -0.05 -8.90
N PRO A 271 20.17 0.10 -8.90
CA PRO A 271 21.07 -0.84 -8.22
C PRO A 271 20.74 -0.97 -6.73
N VAL A 272 20.92 -2.17 -6.18
CA VAL A 272 20.64 -2.43 -4.75
C VAL A 272 21.58 -1.61 -3.87
N GLU A 273 22.81 -1.47 -4.31
CA GLU A 273 23.85 -0.71 -3.63
C GLU A 273 23.48 0.76 -3.48
N ASP A 274 22.83 1.34 -4.51
CA ASP A 274 22.35 2.73 -4.47
C ASP A 274 21.22 2.87 -3.44
N VAL A 275 20.25 1.93 -3.42
CA VAL A 275 19.19 1.93 -2.42
C VAL A 275 19.76 1.81 -0.99
N ILE A 276 20.72 0.89 -0.79
CA ILE A 276 21.37 0.70 0.50
C ILE A 276 22.12 1.96 0.92
N LYS A 277 22.83 2.60 -0.01
CA LYS A 277 23.54 3.86 0.25
C LYS A 277 22.60 4.95 0.74
N GLU A 278 21.44 5.12 0.09
CA GLU A 278 20.43 6.09 0.50
C GLU A 278 19.82 5.74 1.87
N ILE A 279 19.53 4.47 2.15
CA ILE A 279 19.08 4.02 3.48
C ILE A 279 20.12 4.32 4.56
N LEU A 280 21.40 4.04 4.30
CA LEU A 280 22.50 4.30 5.25
C LEU A 280 22.79 5.79 5.43
N ALA A 281 22.39 6.64 4.51
CA ALA A 281 22.52 8.09 4.61
C ALA A 281 21.39 8.76 5.42
N VAL A 282 20.39 8.00 5.88
CA VAL A 282 19.33 8.50 6.75
C VAL A 282 19.86 8.64 8.18
N ASP A 283 19.72 9.80 8.76
CA ASP A 283 20.10 10.09 10.16
C ASP A 283 18.87 10.45 11.01
N ALA A 284 19.06 10.57 12.32
CA ALA A 284 18.00 10.90 13.26
C ALA A 284 17.37 12.27 12.98
N GLY A 285 18.16 13.26 12.54
CA GLY A 285 17.69 14.59 12.20
C GLY A 285 16.75 14.61 10.98
N LYS A 286 17.08 13.83 9.94
CA LYS A 286 16.22 13.67 8.76
C LYS A 286 14.89 13.01 9.14
N ILE A 287 14.92 11.97 9.99
CA ILE A 287 13.72 11.29 10.46
C ILE A 287 12.84 12.25 11.26
N GLN A 288 13.43 13.02 12.19
CA GLN A 288 12.70 14.00 12.99
C GLN A 288 12.08 15.11 12.14
N SER A 289 12.84 15.66 11.19
CA SER A 289 12.33 16.69 10.28
C SER A 289 11.17 16.18 9.44
N PHE A 290 11.31 14.98 8.88
CA PHE A 290 10.27 14.36 8.06
C PHE A 290 9.03 14.00 8.87
N SER A 291 9.19 13.33 10.03
CA SER A 291 8.06 13.00 10.90
C SER A 291 7.29 14.22 11.36
N SER A 292 8.01 15.31 11.72
CA SER A 292 7.40 16.59 12.10
C SER A 292 6.63 17.24 10.95
N SER A 293 7.01 16.99 9.70
CA SER A 293 6.32 17.58 8.54
C SER A 293 5.02 16.84 8.19
N ILE A 294 4.96 15.51 8.35
CA ILE A 294 3.79 14.72 7.94
C ILE A 294 2.85 14.33 9.09
N LEU A 295 3.38 14.09 10.31
CA LEU A 295 2.58 13.63 11.45
C LEU A 295 2.03 14.80 12.29
N GLN A 296 1.50 15.82 11.61
CA GLN A 296 0.88 16.96 12.27
C GLN A 296 -0.55 16.66 12.68
N LYS A 297 -0.94 17.01 13.91
CA LYS A 297 -2.29 16.77 14.46
C LYS A 297 -3.44 17.10 13.48
N PRO A 298 -3.50 18.32 12.91
CA PRO A 298 -4.63 18.69 12.08
C PRO A 298 -4.68 17.96 10.73
N ALA A 299 -3.66 17.15 10.40
CA ALA A 299 -3.64 16.38 9.15
C ALA A 299 -4.24 14.97 9.29
N PHE A 300 -4.50 14.52 10.54
CA PHE A 300 -5.01 13.17 10.74
C PHE A 300 -6.48 13.03 10.34
N SER A 301 -6.76 11.90 9.71
CA SER A 301 -8.11 11.42 9.39
C SER A 301 -8.34 10.07 10.07
N LEU A 302 -9.61 9.73 10.28
CA LEU A 302 -10.03 8.51 10.94
C LEU A 302 -11.02 7.73 10.07
N ALA A 303 -10.78 6.44 9.91
CA ALA A 303 -11.78 5.45 9.56
C ALA A 303 -11.90 4.42 10.68
N ALA A 304 -13.12 3.98 10.99
CA ALA A 304 -13.37 2.91 11.95
C ALA A 304 -14.54 2.02 11.54
N ILE A 305 -14.41 0.71 11.83
CA ILE A 305 -15.45 -0.29 11.62
C ILE A 305 -15.68 -1.01 12.94
N GLY A 306 -16.93 -1.13 13.37
CA GLY A 306 -17.28 -1.81 14.61
C GLY A 306 -18.75 -1.69 14.96
N PRO A 307 -19.15 -2.22 16.13
CA PRO A 307 -20.53 -2.13 16.61
C PRO A 307 -20.99 -0.70 16.85
N ALA A 308 -22.26 -0.42 16.57
CA ALA A 308 -22.87 0.92 16.64
C ALA A 308 -22.66 1.62 17.99
N GLU A 309 -22.76 0.86 19.08
CA GLU A 309 -22.63 1.40 20.45
C GLU A 309 -21.20 1.84 20.80
N VAL A 310 -20.20 1.38 20.04
CA VAL A 310 -18.77 1.62 20.31
C VAL A 310 -18.22 2.77 19.48
N LEU A 311 -18.70 2.95 18.27
CA LEU A 311 -18.21 3.97 17.32
C LEU A 311 -18.22 5.40 17.86
N PRO A 312 -19.23 5.87 18.63
CA PRO A 312 -19.20 7.20 19.24
C PRO A 312 -18.03 7.42 20.20
N GLN A 313 -17.57 6.35 20.88
CA GLN A 313 -16.39 6.44 21.73
C GLN A 313 -15.11 6.59 20.89
N VAL A 314 -15.00 5.89 19.77
CA VAL A 314 -13.86 6.01 18.83
C VAL A 314 -13.73 7.45 18.35
N GLU A 315 -14.84 8.03 17.87
CA GLU A 315 -14.88 9.42 17.41
C GLU A 315 -14.50 10.42 18.50
N LYS A 316 -15.05 10.25 19.71
CA LYS A 316 -14.74 11.09 20.85
C LYS A 316 -13.26 11.06 21.22
N GLU A 317 -12.65 9.86 21.29
CA GLU A 317 -11.23 9.73 21.62
C GLU A 317 -10.35 10.26 20.49
N PHE A 318 -10.74 10.10 19.22
CA PHE A 318 -10.04 10.75 18.10
C PHE A 318 -10.01 12.26 18.25
N HIS A 319 -11.16 12.90 18.46
CA HIS A 319 -11.23 14.36 18.61
C HIS A 319 -10.51 14.89 19.87
N LYS A 320 -10.46 14.10 20.94
CA LYS A 320 -9.71 14.45 22.16
C LYS A 320 -8.20 14.59 21.89
N TRP A 321 -7.64 13.74 21.03
CA TRP A 321 -6.21 13.64 20.85
C TRP A 321 -5.69 14.28 19.56
N TRP A 322 -6.47 14.27 18.49
CA TRP A 322 -6.10 14.76 17.15
C TRP A 322 -7.00 15.87 16.60
N GLY A 323 -8.14 16.15 17.23
CA GLY A 323 -9.05 17.22 16.85
C GLY A 323 -8.61 18.61 17.27
#